data_87c87a23b51a5ab825d5aef5d62ba28d
#
_entry.id   87c87a23b51a5ab825d5aef5d62ba28d
#
_cell.length_a   1.000
_cell.length_b   1.000
_cell.length_c   1.000
_cell.angle_alpha   90.00
_cell.angle_beta   90.00
_cell.angle_gamma   90.00
#
_symmetry.space_group_name_H-M   'P 1'
#
loop_
_entity.id
_entity.type
_entity.pdbx_description
1 polymer ?
#
loop_
_entity_poly.entity_id
_entity_poly.type
_entity_poly.pdbx_seq_one_letter_code
_entity_poly.pdbx_strand_id
1 'polypeptide(L)'
;MARDLRPPTLDQLGLVAALSSLMDDIEDQSQLMAELRIIGTETRLDSEIELGSFRIIQEAIRNTLRHSEASFLSVTVTFGSDELTLNVEDNGSGFDPESPSERDSEHLGLVGMRERSRLLGGRLEVHSVLGRGTSVVASLPLNAHQSRDEVHS
;
A
#
# COMPACT_ATOMS: atom_id res chain seq x y z
N MET A 1 19.62 -9.55 -3.93
CA MET A 1 18.93 -10.53 -3.12
C MET A 1 17.54 -10.79 -3.64
N ALA A 2 17.09 -11.98 -3.40
CA ALA A 2 15.82 -12.41 -3.95
C ALA A 2 14.63 -11.60 -3.46
N ARG A 3 14.79 -10.89 -2.39
CA ARG A 3 13.70 -10.15 -1.77
C ARG A 3 13.09 -9.07 -2.64
N ASP A 4 13.82 -8.64 -3.66
CA ASP A 4 13.30 -7.62 -4.55
C ASP A 4 12.60 -8.18 -5.77
N LEU A 5 12.52 -9.49 -5.86
CA LEU A 5 11.80 -10.11 -6.95
C LEU A 5 10.30 -9.87 -6.83
N ARG A 6 9.63 -9.81 -7.96
CA ARG A 6 8.19 -9.67 -8.00
C ARG A 6 7.55 -10.93 -7.43
N PRO A 7 6.50 -10.79 -6.62
CA PRO A 7 5.78 -11.98 -6.15
C PRO A 7 5.17 -12.72 -7.34
N PRO A 8 5.36 -14.03 -7.44
CA PRO A 8 4.76 -14.77 -8.55
C PRO A 8 3.25 -14.63 -8.62
N THR A 9 2.59 -14.59 -7.46
CA THR A 9 1.15 -14.43 -7.42
C THR A 9 0.72 -13.13 -8.07
N LEU A 10 1.50 -12.08 -7.89
CA LEU A 10 1.20 -10.78 -8.47
C LEU A 10 1.19 -10.85 -9.98
N ASP A 11 2.20 -11.46 -10.57
CA ASP A 11 2.30 -11.54 -12.03
C ASP A 11 1.24 -12.45 -12.62
N GLN A 12 0.93 -13.54 -11.94
CA GLN A 12 0.02 -14.53 -12.48
C GLN A 12 -1.44 -14.22 -12.21
N LEU A 13 -1.76 -13.74 -11.02
CA LEU A 13 -3.14 -13.59 -10.60
C LEU A 13 -3.55 -12.16 -10.27
N GLY A 14 -2.60 -11.24 -10.19
CA GLY A 14 -2.91 -9.84 -9.99
C GLY A 14 -2.78 -9.37 -8.56
N LEU A 15 -3.13 -8.10 -8.38
CA LEU A 15 -2.88 -7.41 -7.11
C LEU A 15 -3.70 -7.98 -5.96
N VAL A 16 -4.99 -8.24 -6.19
CA VAL A 16 -5.87 -8.69 -5.11
C VAL A 16 -5.41 -10.03 -4.58
N ALA A 17 -5.05 -10.97 -5.46
CA ALA A 17 -4.59 -12.28 -5.03
C ALA A 17 -3.29 -12.17 -4.24
N ALA A 18 -2.38 -11.32 -4.70
CA ALA A 18 -1.12 -11.12 -3.99
C ALA A 18 -1.35 -10.52 -2.61
N LEU A 19 -2.27 -9.56 -2.51
CA LEU A 19 -2.58 -8.95 -1.22
C LEU A 19 -3.27 -9.94 -0.29
N SER A 20 -4.15 -10.76 -0.81
CA SER A 20 -4.82 -11.78 -0.03
C SER A 20 -3.80 -12.72 0.62
N SER A 21 -2.83 -13.14 -0.17
CA SER A 21 -1.76 -14.01 0.32
C SER A 21 -0.94 -13.31 1.41
N LEU A 22 -0.65 -12.04 1.20
CA LEU A 22 0.09 -11.26 2.18
C LEU A 22 -0.67 -11.14 3.50
N MET A 23 -1.98 -10.90 3.42
CA MET A 23 -2.79 -10.77 4.63
C MET A 23 -2.86 -12.09 5.40
N ASP A 24 -2.96 -13.22 4.69
CA ASP A 24 -2.94 -14.51 5.34
C ASP A 24 -1.63 -14.75 6.09
N ASP A 25 -0.51 -14.39 5.47
CA ASP A 25 0.79 -14.54 6.11
C ASP A 25 0.88 -13.70 7.39
N ILE A 26 0.33 -12.50 7.34
CA ILE A 26 0.37 -11.62 8.50
C ILE A 26 -0.43 -12.21 9.65
N GLU A 27 -1.62 -12.73 9.37
CA GLU A 27 -2.43 -13.33 10.42
C GLU A 27 -1.77 -14.57 10.99
N ASP A 28 -1.08 -15.35 10.16
CA ASP A 28 -0.40 -16.54 10.62
C ASP A 28 0.81 -16.23 11.50
N GLN A 29 1.49 -15.12 11.23
CA GLN A 29 2.74 -14.80 11.90
C GLN A 29 2.61 -13.81 13.03
N SER A 30 1.44 -13.24 13.23
CA SER A 30 1.24 -12.24 14.27
C SER A 30 -0.13 -12.42 14.88
N GLN A 31 -0.40 -11.64 15.93
CA GLN A 31 -1.71 -11.68 16.58
C GLN A 31 -2.65 -10.64 16.01
N LEU A 32 -2.26 -10.04 14.93
CA LEU A 32 -2.98 -8.96 14.31
C LEU A 32 -4.15 -9.51 13.48
N MET A 33 -5.32 -8.94 13.65
CA MET A 33 -6.44 -9.23 12.77
C MET A 33 -6.31 -8.37 11.53
N ALA A 34 -6.33 -9.00 10.36
CA ALA A 34 -6.12 -8.29 9.11
C ALA A 34 -7.32 -8.48 8.19
N GLU A 35 -7.76 -7.39 7.60
CA GLU A 35 -8.91 -7.40 6.72
C GLU A 35 -8.54 -6.78 5.38
N LEU A 36 -8.96 -7.43 4.29
CA LEU A 36 -8.77 -6.89 2.94
C LEU A 36 -10.14 -6.61 2.35
N ARG A 37 -10.35 -5.37 1.91
CA ARG A 37 -11.60 -4.95 1.31
C ARG A 37 -11.35 -4.49 -0.11
N ILE A 38 -12.20 -4.95 -1.02
CA ILE A 38 -12.11 -4.55 -2.42
C ILE A 38 -13.38 -3.81 -2.78
N ILE A 39 -13.23 -2.59 -3.27
CA ILE A 39 -14.35 -1.77 -3.69
C ILE A 39 -14.25 -1.58 -5.20
N GLY A 40 -15.38 -1.75 -5.88
CA GLY A 40 -15.39 -1.69 -7.33
C GLY A 40 -15.09 -3.05 -7.94
N THR A 41 -14.88 -3.06 -9.24
CA THR A 41 -14.66 -4.30 -9.97
C THR A 41 -13.17 -4.49 -10.20
N GLU A 42 -12.64 -5.59 -9.70
CA GLU A 42 -11.25 -5.90 -9.89
C GLU A 42 -10.94 -6.08 -11.36
N THR A 43 -9.87 -5.41 -11.83
CA THR A 43 -9.36 -5.61 -13.19
C THR A 43 -7.86 -5.73 -13.11
N ARG A 44 -7.27 -6.38 -14.11
CA ARG A 44 -5.83 -6.41 -14.22
C ARG A 44 -5.35 -5.04 -14.67
N LEU A 45 -4.27 -4.60 -14.09
CA LEU A 45 -3.72 -3.27 -14.32
C LEU A 45 -2.33 -3.41 -14.95
N ASP A 46 -1.78 -2.27 -15.37
CA ASP A 46 -0.39 -2.20 -15.80
C ASP A 46 0.48 -2.84 -14.71
N SER A 47 1.45 -3.64 -15.15
CA SER A 47 2.28 -4.40 -14.21
C SER A 47 3.05 -3.48 -13.26
N GLU A 48 3.42 -2.28 -13.68
CA GLU A 48 4.11 -1.35 -12.80
C GLU A 48 3.19 -0.78 -11.74
N ILE A 49 1.93 -0.56 -12.09
CA ILE A 49 0.96 -0.10 -11.12
C ILE A 49 0.68 -1.19 -10.10
N GLU A 50 0.55 -2.42 -10.56
CA GLU A 50 0.31 -3.53 -9.63
C GLU A 50 1.48 -3.73 -8.67
N LEU A 51 2.70 -3.69 -9.20
CA LEU A 51 3.87 -3.88 -8.34
C LEU A 51 4.04 -2.72 -7.38
N GLY A 52 3.91 -1.49 -7.88
CA GLY A 52 4.03 -0.33 -7.01
C GLY A 52 2.99 -0.32 -5.91
N SER A 53 1.75 -0.67 -6.26
CA SER A 53 0.67 -0.76 -5.27
C SER A 53 0.99 -1.80 -4.21
N PHE A 54 1.45 -2.97 -4.65
CA PHE A 54 1.81 -4.02 -3.71
C PHE A 54 2.91 -3.56 -2.76
N ARG A 55 3.94 -2.89 -3.31
CA ARG A 55 5.06 -2.43 -2.49
C ARG A 55 4.65 -1.35 -1.50
N ILE A 56 3.78 -0.43 -1.90
CA ILE A 56 3.28 0.61 -1.00
C ILE A 56 2.53 -0.03 0.17
N ILE A 57 1.64 -0.96 -0.13
CA ILE A 57 0.87 -1.62 0.92
C ILE A 57 1.78 -2.45 1.81
N GLN A 58 2.74 -3.16 1.22
CA GLN A 58 3.68 -3.96 1.97
C GLN A 58 4.48 -3.12 2.97
N GLU A 59 4.92 -1.95 2.53
CA GLU A 59 5.69 -1.07 3.42
C GLU A 59 4.81 -0.50 4.53
N ALA A 60 3.57 -0.12 4.20
CA ALA A 60 2.65 0.39 5.21
C ALA A 60 2.38 -0.67 6.26
N ILE A 61 2.20 -1.92 5.84
CA ILE A 61 1.98 -3.02 6.76
C ILE A 61 3.23 -3.26 7.61
N ARG A 62 4.40 -3.19 6.99
CA ARG A 62 5.65 -3.37 7.74
C ARG A 62 5.76 -2.34 8.85
N ASN A 63 5.38 -1.10 8.58
CA ASN A 63 5.40 -0.08 9.61
C ASN A 63 4.45 -0.41 10.75
N THR A 64 3.26 -0.92 10.41
CA THR A 64 2.31 -1.35 11.44
C THR A 64 2.91 -2.43 12.32
N LEU A 65 3.51 -3.45 11.71
CA LEU A 65 4.06 -4.57 12.45
C LEU A 65 5.25 -4.18 13.31
N ARG A 66 6.03 -3.23 12.83
CA ARG A 66 7.27 -2.87 13.51
C ARG A 66 7.05 -2.00 14.74
N HIS A 67 6.08 -1.11 14.68
CA HIS A 67 5.97 -0.07 15.69
C HIS A 67 4.67 -0.08 16.45
N SER A 68 3.76 -0.94 16.10
CA SER A 68 2.43 -0.75 16.62
C SER A 68 2.11 -1.73 17.71
N GLU A 69 1.26 -1.26 18.56
CA GLU A 69 0.53 -2.12 19.45
C GLU A 69 -0.83 -2.36 18.83
N ALA A 70 -0.88 -2.39 17.53
CA ALA A 70 -2.14 -2.57 16.81
C ALA A 70 -2.68 -3.97 17.02
N SER A 71 -3.99 -4.07 17.12
CA SER A 71 -4.67 -5.34 17.12
C SER A 71 -5.43 -5.56 15.82
N PHE A 72 -5.55 -4.53 15.00
CA PHE A 72 -6.36 -4.58 13.79
C PHE A 72 -5.69 -3.80 12.67
N LEU A 73 -5.72 -4.37 11.48
CA LEU A 73 -5.18 -3.77 10.27
C LEU A 73 -6.21 -3.94 9.15
N SER A 74 -6.48 -2.88 8.42
CA SER A 74 -7.42 -2.92 7.32
C SER A 74 -6.73 -2.39 6.06
N VAL A 75 -6.83 -3.15 4.97
CA VAL A 75 -6.36 -2.72 3.66
C VAL A 75 -7.56 -2.65 2.74
N THR A 76 -7.78 -1.49 2.14
CA THR A 76 -8.87 -1.28 1.21
C THR A 76 -8.29 -0.88 -0.15
N VAL A 77 -8.72 -1.58 -1.19
CA VAL A 77 -8.32 -1.26 -2.57
C VAL A 77 -9.58 -0.90 -3.34
N THR A 78 -9.60 0.31 -3.86
CA THR A 78 -10.75 0.82 -4.61
C THR A 78 -10.37 0.92 -6.07
N PHE A 79 -11.08 0.17 -6.91
CA PHE A 79 -10.89 0.19 -8.35
C PHE A 79 -11.85 1.20 -8.95
N GLY A 80 -11.35 2.42 -9.17
CA GLY A 80 -12.15 3.45 -9.84
C GLY A 80 -11.92 3.41 -11.33
N SER A 81 -12.66 4.25 -12.05
CA SER A 81 -12.49 4.31 -13.50
C SER A 81 -11.20 5.03 -13.89
N ASP A 82 -10.80 6.02 -13.11
CA ASP A 82 -9.65 6.85 -13.45
C ASP A 82 -8.48 6.65 -12.53
N GLU A 83 -8.70 6.05 -11.37
CA GLU A 83 -7.60 5.89 -10.43
C GLU A 83 -7.83 4.69 -9.54
N LEU A 84 -6.72 4.18 -9.02
CA LEU A 84 -6.72 3.13 -8.02
C LEU A 84 -6.39 3.80 -6.69
N THR A 85 -7.20 3.53 -5.67
CA THR A 85 -6.96 4.09 -4.35
C THR A 85 -6.60 2.95 -3.40
N LEU A 86 -5.52 3.15 -2.67
CA LEU A 86 -5.05 2.19 -1.67
C LEU A 86 -5.17 2.85 -0.31
N ASN A 87 -5.71 2.13 0.66
CA ASN A 87 -5.83 2.65 2.01
C ASN A 87 -5.41 1.56 2.99
N VAL A 88 -4.44 1.87 3.85
CA VAL A 88 -3.98 0.95 4.88
C VAL A 88 -4.16 1.64 6.21
N GLU A 89 -4.96 1.06 7.07
CA GLU A 89 -5.27 1.65 8.38
C GLU A 89 -4.97 0.66 9.49
N ASP A 90 -4.42 1.17 10.59
CA ASP A 90 -4.25 0.36 11.78
C ASP A 90 -4.72 1.15 13.00
N ASN A 91 -4.97 0.42 14.08
CA ASN A 91 -5.40 1.02 15.34
C ASN A 91 -4.27 1.02 16.37
N GLY A 92 -3.05 1.12 15.90
CA GLY A 92 -1.89 1.06 16.78
C GLY A 92 -1.60 2.36 17.50
N SER A 93 -0.37 2.51 17.95
CA SER A 93 0.02 3.66 18.73
C SER A 93 0.18 4.94 17.94
N GLY A 94 0.28 4.83 16.61
CA GLY A 94 0.48 6.00 15.79
C GLY A 94 1.85 6.63 16.00
N PHE A 95 2.09 7.71 15.28
CA PHE A 95 3.33 8.47 15.42
C PHE A 95 3.06 9.90 14.97
N ASP A 96 4.03 10.78 15.23
CA ASP A 96 3.96 12.15 14.77
C ASP A 96 4.72 12.25 13.45
N PRO A 97 4.02 12.43 12.31
CA PRO A 97 4.71 12.46 11.02
C PRO A 97 5.66 13.64 10.88
N GLU A 98 5.52 14.64 11.73
CA GLU A 98 6.35 15.83 11.64
C GLU A 98 7.54 15.81 12.57
N SER A 99 7.68 14.74 13.36
CA SER A 99 8.80 14.63 14.29
C SER A 99 9.89 13.80 13.63
N PRO A 100 10.98 14.42 13.17
CA PRO A 100 11.98 13.69 12.41
C PRO A 100 12.93 12.86 13.24
N SER A 101 12.91 13.02 14.54
CA SER A 101 14.02 12.52 15.33
C SER A 101 13.84 11.13 15.89
N GLU A 102 12.64 10.59 15.87
CA GLU A 102 12.44 9.41 16.68
C GLU A 102 12.45 8.11 15.93
N ARG A 103 12.22 8.13 14.63
CA ARG A 103 12.03 6.88 13.91
C ARG A 103 12.51 7.00 12.49
N ASP A 104 13.84 6.98 12.35
CA ASP A 104 14.44 7.14 11.04
C ASP A 104 13.96 6.09 10.05
N SER A 105 13.76 4.85 10.49
CA SER A 105 13.32 3.82 9.57
C SER A 105 11.91 4.05 9.08
N GLU A 106 11.02 4.55 9.94
CA GLU A 106 9.67 4.91 9.50
C GLU A 106 9.71 6.06 8.52
N HIS A 107 10.55 7.04 8.81
CA HIS A 107 10.68 8.19 7.93
C HIS A 107 11.15 7.76 6.55
N LEU A 108 12.12 6.87 6.49
CA LEU A 108 12.60 6.35 5.21
C LEU A 108 11.52 5.57 4.47
N GLY A 109 10.71 4.81 5.21
CA GLY A 109 9.60 4.10 4.60
C GLY A 109 8.57 5.04 4.01
N LEU A 110 8.27 6.13 4.71
CA LEU A 110 7.32 7.12 4.18
C LEU A 110 7.86 7.79 2.94
N VAL A 111 9.15 8.15 2.96
CA VAL A 111 9.78 8.75 1.78
C VAL A 111 9.71 7.79 0.60
N GLY A 112 9.99 6.51 0.84
CA GLY A 112 9.93 5.51 -0.21
C GLY A 112 8.54 5.34 -0.79
N MET A 113 7.52 5.32 0.08
CA MET A 113 6.15 5.19 -0.39
C MET A 113 5.72 6.41 -1.20
N ARG A 114 6.09 7.60 -0.76
CA ARG A 114 5.77 8.81 -1.49
C ARG A 114 6.45 8.85 -2.85
N GLU A 115 7.72 8.47 -2.88
CA GLU A 115 8.46 8.46 -4.13
C GLU A 115 7.86 7.43 -5.09
N ARG A 116 7.50 6.26 -4.60
CA ARG A 116 6.89 5.24 -5.43
C ARG A 116 5.57 5.71 -6.02
N SER A 117 4.75 6.37 -5.19
CA SER A 117 3.48 6.91 -5.66
C SER A 117 3.71 7.98 -6.72
N ARG A 118 4.68 8.86 -6.48
CA ARG A 118 4.99 9.94 -7.41
C ARG A 118 5.46 9.39 -8.76
N LEU A 119 6.28 8.36 -8.73
CA LEU A 119 6.78 7.76 -9.97
C LEU A 119 5.65 7.14 -10.81
N LEU A 120 4.57 6.76 -10.15
CA LEU A 120 3.39 6.25 -10.86
C LEU A 120 2.39 7.35 -11.20
N GLY A 121 2.77 8.59 -10.99
CA GLY A 121 1.92 9.72 -11.32
C GLY A 121 0.88 10.06 -10.28
N GLY A 122 0.97 9.44 -9.11
CA GLY A 122 0.00 9.63 -8.06
C GLY A 122 0.54 10.38 -6.86
N ARG A 123 -0.14 10.21 -5.76
CA ARG A 123 0.24 10.88 -4.52
C ARG A 123 -0.08 9.99 -3.33
N LEU A 124 0.53 10.32 -2.20
CA LEU A 124 0.35 9.56 -0.98
C LEU A 124 0.17 10.51 0.20
N GLU A 125 -0.80 10.20 1.04
CA GLU A 125 -1.06 10.96 2.26
C GLU A 125 -0.96 10.03 3.45
N VAL A 126 -0.38 10.52 4.53
CA VAL A 126 -0.25 9.76 5.76
C VAL A 126 -0.91 10.56 6.87
N HIS A 127 -1.83 9.93 7.57
CA HIS A 127 -2.50 10.53 8.71
C HIS A 127 -2.23 9.66 9.91
N SER A 128 -1.47 10.18 10.86
CA SER A 128 -1.14 9.45 12.06
C SER A 128 -1.27 10.36 13.25
N VAL A 129 -1.89 9.86 14.30
CA VAL A 129 -2.08 10.61 15.53
C VAL A 129 -1.64 9.70 16.67
N LEU A 130 -0.77 10.22 17.52
CA LEU A 130 -0.29 9.44 18.65
C LEU A 130 -1.48 8.92 19.47
N GLY A 131 -1.46 7.63 19.74
CA GLY A 131 -2.51 6.97 20.50
C GLY A 131 -3.73 6.57 19.70
N ARG A 132 -3.77 6.85 18.38
CA ARG A 132 -4.97 6.58 17.59
C ARG A 132 -4.73 5.75 16.36
N GLY A 133 -3.47 5.52 16.00
CA GLY A 133 -3.17 4.70 14.84
C GLY A 133 -2.76 5.50 13.63
N THR A 134 -2.65 4.82 12.50
CA THR A 134 -2.11 5.40 11.28
C THR A 134 -2.98 5.00 10.08
N SER A 135 -3.13 5.93 9.15
CA SER A 135 -3.81 5.71 7.88
C SER A 135 -2.88 6.18 6.76
N VAL A 136 -2.64 5.31 5.79
CA VAL A 136 -1.86 5.62 4.59
C VAL A 136 -2.78 5.50 3.40
N VAL A 137 -2.89 6.58 2.62
CA VAL A 137 -3.78 6.60 1.46
C VAL A 137 -2.96 6.97 0.23
N ALA A 138 -2.98 6.13 -0.79
CA ALA A 138 -2.33 6.40 -2.06
C ALA A 138 -3.36 6.45 -3.16
N SER A 139 -3.23 7.42 -4.05
CA SER A 139 -4.10 7.56 -5.21
C SER A 139 -3.23 7.48 -6.45
N LEU A 140 -3.50 6.50 -7.30
CA LEU A 140 -2.66 6.23 -8.47
C LEU A 140 -3.51 6.35 -9.74
N PRO A 141 -3.14 7.23 -10.67
CA PRO A 141 -3.95 7.38 -11.89
C PRO A 141 -3.80 6.18 -12.80
N LEU A 142 -4.91 5.70 -13.30
CA LEU A 142 -4.91 4.55 -14.22
C LEU A 142 -4.85 4.99 -15.66
N ASN A 143 -5.45 6.12 -15.97
CA ASN A 143 -5.59 6.54 -17.35
C ASN A 143 -4.38 7.26 -17.90
N ALA A 144 -3.40 7.61 -17.06
CA ALA A 144 -2.21 8.30 -17.53
C ALA A 144 -1.47 7.48 -18.56
N HIS A 145 -1.35 6.16 -18.32
CA HIS A 145 -0.69 5.28 -19.28
C HIS A 145 -1.51 5.07 -20.53
N GLN A 146 -2.81 4.91 -20.36
CA GLN A 146 -3.69 4.70 -21.49
C GLN A 146 -3.74 5.91 -22.38
N SER A 147 -3.74 7.10 -21.79
CA SER A 147 -3.74 8.32 -22.57
C SER A 147 -2.50 8.43 -23.45
N ARG A 148 -1.36 8.01 -22.93
CA ARG A 148 -0.14 8.02 -23.72
C ARG A 148 -0.24 7.09 -24.91
N ASP A 149 -0.75 5.89 -24.65
CA ASP A 149 -0.89 4.92 -25.73
C ASP A 149 -1.82 5.41 -26.80
N GLU A 150 -2.90 6.05 -26.39
CA GLU A 150 -3.86 6.59 -27.35
C GLU A 150 -3.25 7.70 -28.18
N VAL A 151 -2.43 8.54 -27.56
CA VAL A 151 -1.79 9.63 -28.28
C VAL A 151 -0.83 9.09 -29.32
N HIS A 152 -0.18 7.97 -29.04
CA HIS A 152 0.81 7.41 -29.94
C HIS A 152 0.21 6.50 -31.00
N SER A 153 -1.02 6.14 -30.84
CA SER A 153 -1.68 5.34 -31.85
C SER A 153 -2.42 6.24 -32.84
#